data_5d51aee848f13e9c8788c402274d840e
#
_entry.id   5d51aee848f13e9c8788c402274d840e
#
_cell.length_a   1.000
_cell.length_b   1.000
_cell.length_c   1.000
_cell.angle_alpha   90.00
_cell.angle_beta   90.00
_cell.angle_gamma   90.00
#
_symmetry.space_group_name_H-M   'P 1'
#
loop_
_entity.id
_entity.type
_entity.pdbx_description
1 polymer ?
#
loop_
_entity_poly.entity_id
_entity_poly.type
_entity_poly.pdbx_seq_one_letter_code
_entity_poly.pdbx_strand_id
1 'polypeptide(L)'
;MPADSKQAQWGPMFYKCGQAWGRPLDIFETMKADITAAGFTNVQEQLYKIPIGPWPKHPLYKEAGKWNLDQLLTGLEGYALMLLTKFGEPEPWSTEEVQAFLELMKEEMMDRKRHTYIYTRRVFAQKPLKE
;
A
#
# COMPACT_ATOMS: atom_id res chain seq x y z
N MET A 1 -3.13 -11.00 11.45
CA MET A 1 -1.66 -10.81 11.43
C MET A 1 -1.25 -10.38 12.83
N PRO A 2 -0.16 -10.92 13.43
CA PRO A 2 0.29 -10.50 14.76
C PRO A 2 0.58 -8.99 14.79
N ALA A 3 0.29 -8.33 15.93
CA ALA A 3 0.46 -6.87 16.03
C ALA A 3 1.93 -6.40 15.97
N ASP A 4 2.86 -7.29 16.30
CA ASP A 4 4.30 -7.09 16.23
C ASP A 4 4.90 -7.31 14.83
N SER A 5 4.10 -7.80 13.88
CA SER A 5 4.50 -7.98 12.49
C SER A 5 4.85 -6.64 11.83
N LYS A 6 5.95 -6.59 11.09
CA LYS A 6 6.38 -5.40 10.33
C LYS A 6 5.38 -5.03 9.24
N GLN A 7 4.77 -6.03 8.61
CA GLN A 7 3.67 -5.80 7.65
C GLN A 7 2.44 -5.16 8.32
N ALA A 8 2.11 -5.51 9.57
CA ALA A 8 1.00 -4.89 10.29
C ALA A 8 1.29 -3.43 10.68
N GLN A 9 2.55 -3.11 10.98
CA GLN A 9 2.99 -1.77 11.35
C GLN A 9 3.08 -0.81 10.14
N TRP A 10 3.28 -1.34 8.93
CA TRP A 10 3.54 -0.57 7.72
C TRP A 10 2.45 0.47 7.41
N GLY A 11 1.20 0.05 7.29
CA GLY A 11 0.10 0.96 6.92
C GLY A 11 -0.10 2.11 7.90
N PRO A 12 -0.28 1.83 9.21
CA PRO A 12 -0.42 2.89 10.22
C PRO A 12 0.75 3.87 10.26
N MET A 13 1.98 3.38 10.11
CA MET A 13 3.18 4.19 10.10
C MET A 13 3.20 5.14 8.89
N PHE A 14 2.88 4.64 7.70
CA PHE A 14 2.82 5.44 6.48
C PHE A 14 1.70 6.50 6.52
N TYR A 15 0.56 6.18 7.11
CA TYR A 15 -0.51 7.16 7.28
C TYR A 15 -0.06 8.33 8.14
N LYS A 16 0.65 8.07 9.23
CA LYS A 16 1.22 9.13 10.09
C LYS A 16 2.25 9.97 9.34
N CYS A 17 3.15 9.34 8.60
CA CYS A 17 4.11 10.06 7.75
C CYS A 17 3.41 10.94 6.72
N GLY A 18 2.34 10.45 6.09
CA GLY A 18 1.54 11.22 5.13
C GLY A 18 0.88 12.44 5.77
N GLN A 19 0.35 12.30 6.98
CA GLN A 19 -0.23 13.42 7.74
C GLN A 19 0.85 14.45 8.11
N ALA A 20 2.00 14.01 8.62
CA ALA A 20 3.12 14.89 8.93
C ALA A 20 3.67 15.62 7.69
N TRP A 21 3.62 14.97 6.52
CA TRP A 21 4.01 15.57 5.25
C TRP A 21 2.97 16.57 4.69
N GLY A 22 1.74 16.58 5.24
CA GLY A 22 0.62 17.35 4.68
C GLY A 22 0.05 16.74 3.40
N ARG A 23 0.35 15.48 3.10
CA ARG A 23 -0.16 14.72 1.97
C ARG A 23 -0.74 13.38 2.47
N PRO A 24 -2.01 13.34 2.85
CA PRO A 24 -2.64 12.12 3.37
C PRO A 24 -2.50 10.96 2.39
N LEU A 25 -2.11 9.80 2.91
CA LEU A 25 -1.97 8.55 2.14
C LEU A 25 -3.16 7.60 2.35
N ASP A 26 -4.20 8.06 3.04
CA ASP A 26 -5.40 7.31 3.44
C ASP A 26 -6.63 7.61 2.56
N ILE A 27 -6.39 8.01 1.31
CA ILE A 27 -7.44 8.34 0.33
C ILE A 27 -8.30 7.13 -0.10
N PHE A 28 -7.92 5.94 0.33
CA PHE A 28 -8.59 4.69 -0.07
C PHE A 28 -10.10 4.71 0.17
N GLU A 29 -10.55 5.29 1.29
CA GLU A 29 -11.99 5.32 1.64
C GLU A 29 -12.73 6.51 1.00
N THR A 30 -12.04 7.61 0.70
CA THR A 30 -12.67 8.85 0.22
C THR A 30 -12.63 9.01 -1.29
N MET A 31 -11.77 8.27 -1.99
CA MET A 31 -11.46 8.43 -3.41
C MET A 31 -12.71 8.57 -4.31
N LYS A 32 -13.75 7.77 -4.09
CA LYS A 32 -14.98 7.82 -4.88
C LYS A 32 -15.76 9.12 -4.63
N ALA A 33 -15.87 9.52 -3.37
CA ALA A 33 -16.56 10.75 -2.97
C ALA A 33 -15.82 11.98 -3.50
N ASP A 34 -14.49 11.98 -3.41
CA ASP A 34 -13.65 13.09 -3.88
C ASP A 34 -13.77 13.28 -5.41
N ILE A 35 -13.74 12.20 -6.18
CA ILE A 35 -13.92 12.23 -7.63
C ILE A 35 -15.33 12.73 -7.99
N THR A 36 -16.36 12.31 -7.25
CA THR A 36 -17.74 12.78 -7.45
C THR A 36 -17.85 14.27 -7.13
N ALA A 37 -17.29 14.70 -6.01
CA ALA A 37 -17.29 16.10 -5.58
C ALA A 37 -16.54 17.03 -6.58
N ALA A 38 -15.52 16.49 -7.26
CA ALA A 38 -14.79 17.20 -8.31
C ALA A 38 -15.59 17.37 -9.62
N GLY A 39 -16.86 16.90 -9.67
CA GLY A 39 -17.77 17.09 -10.80
C GLY A 39 -17.66 16.03 -11.90
N PHE A 40 -16.99 14.92 -11.67
CA PHE A 40 -16.97 13.80 -12.61
C PHE A 40 -18.31 13.04 -12.55
N THR A 41 -18.72 12.47 -13.69
CA THR A 41 -19.95 11.70 -13.86
C THR A 41 -19.67 10.23 -14.09
N ASN A 42 -20.67 9.35 -13.95
CA ASN A 42 -20.53 7.90 -14.12
C ASN A 42 -19.40 7.30 -13.28
N VAL A 43 -19.30 7.73 -12.03
CA VAL A 43 -18.25 7.27 -11.11
C VAL A 43 -18.49 5.81 -10.74
N GLN A 44 -17.56 4.97 -11.12
CA GLN A 44 -17.58 3.54 -10.84
C GLN A 44 -16.43 3.16 -9.92
N GLU A 45 -16.67 2.14 -9.09
CA GLU A 45 -15.71 1.65 -8.12
C GLU A 45 -15.63 0.14 -8.16
N GLN A 46 -14.43 -0.40 -8.03
CA GLN A 46 -14.18 -1.82 -7.93
C GLN A 46 -13.08 -2.12 -6.93
N LEU A 47 -13.35 -3.08 -6.04
CA LEU A 47 -12.40 -3.55 -5.03
C LEU A 47 -11.80 -4.87 -5.47
N TYR A 48 -10.47 -4.96 -5.42
CA TYR A 48 -9.71 -6.16 -5.70
C TYR A 48 -8.98 -6.63 -4.46
N LYS A 49 -8.95 -7.93 -4.25
CA LYS A 49 -8.13 -8.58 -3.24
C LYS A 49 -6.94 -9.23 -3.93
N ILE A 50 -5.76 -8.63 -3.76
CA ILE A 50 -4.54 -9.08 -4.44
C ILE A 50 -3.62 -9.76 -3.43
N PRO A 51 -3.27 -11.05 -3.63
CA PRO A 51 -2.36 -11.75 -2.74
C PRO A 51 -0.94 -11.18 -2.82
N ILE A 52 -0.20 -11.32 -1.73
CA ILE A 52 1.25 -11.10 -1.68
C ILE A 52 1.90 -12.47 -1.64
N GLY A 53 2.55 -12.85 -2.72
CA GLY A 53 3.16 -14.16 -2.88
C GLY A 53 2.30 -15.22 -3.56
N PRO A 54 2.91 -16.33 -4.00
CA PRO A 54 2.28 -17.36 -4.82
C PRO A 54 1.50 -18.42 -4.01
N TRP A 55 0.94 -18.06 -2.87
CA TRP A 55 0.22 -18.96 -1.98
C TRP A 55 -1.17 -19.40 -2.47
N PRO A 56 -1.92 -18.64 -3.32
CA PRO A 56 -3.22 -19.11 -3.78
C PRO A 56 -3.14 -20.37 -4.65
N LYS A 57 -4.17 -21.21 -4.56
CA LYS A 57 -4.28 -22.39 -5.42
C LYS A 57 -4.69 -22.04 -6.86
N HIS A 58 -5.54 -21.03 -7.01
CA HIS A 58 -6.03 -20.60 -8.33
C HIS A 58 -4.89 -19.99 -9.16
N PRO A 59 -4.65 -20.45 -10.40
CA PRO A 59 -3.50 -20.05 -11.22
C PRO A 59 -3.36 -18.53 -11.41
N LEU A 60 -4.47 -17.85 -11.73
CA LEU A 60 -4.49 -16.40 -11.93
C LEU A 60 -4.04 -15.63 -10.68
N TYR A 61 -4.59 -15.99 -9.50
CA TYR A 61 -4.22 -15.33 -8.25
C TYR A 61 -2.81 -15.69 -7.78
N LYS A 62 -2.36 -16.90 -8.09
CA LYS A 62 -0.97 -17.32 -7.83
C LYS A 62 0.02 -16.46 -8.63
N GLU A 63 -0.25 -16.24 -9.91
CA GLU A 63 0.58 -15.44 -10.79
C GLU A 63 0.53 -13.96 -10.38
N ALA A 64 -0.66 -13.42 -10.13
CA ALA A 64 -0.82 -12.06 -9.63
C ALA A 64 -0.07 -11.82 -8.32
N GLY A 65 -0.15 -12.79 -7.39
CA GLY A 65 0.54 -12.72 -6.10
C GLY A 65 2.07 -12.75 -6.24
N LYS A 66 2.59 -13.52 -7.18
CA LYS A 66 4.01 -13.56 -7.49
C LYS A 66 4.53 -12.20 -7.97
N TRP A 67 3.85 -11.60 -8.94
CA TRP A 67 4.20 -10.28 -9.46
C TRP A 67 4.03 -9.17 -8.43
N ASN A 68 2.98 -9.26 -7.59
CA ASN A 68 2.77 -8.29 -6.52
C ASN A 68 3.88 -8.36 -5.45
N LEU A 69 4.32 -9.57 -5.09
CA LEU A 69 5.45 -9.74 -4.18
C LEU A 69 6.74 -9.15 -4.77
N ASP A 70 7.05 -9.46 -6.03
CA ASP A 70 8.24 -8.97 -6.72
C ASP A 70 8.28 -7.43 -6.80
N GLN A 71 7.16 -6.83 -7.18
CA GLN A 71 7.00 -5.37 -7.20
C GLN A 71 7.22 -4.74 -5.82
N LEU A 72 6.62 -5.33 -4.77
CA LEU A 72 6.78 -4.83 -3.41
C LEU A 72 8.23 -4.93 -2.93
N LEU A 73 8.87 -6.10 -3.10
CA LEU A 73 10.27 -6.29 -2.71
C LEU A 73 11.22 -5.31 -3.43
N THR A 74 10.95 -5.01 -4.70
CA THR A 74 11.75 -4.08 -5.50
C THR A 74 11.51 -2.62 -5.11
N GLY A 75 10.26 -2.24 -4.85
CA GLY A 75 9.86 -0.83 -4.60
C GLY A 75 9.93 -0.39 -3.15
N LEU A 76 10.04 -1.32 -2.21
CA LEU A 76 9.84 -1.07 -0.79
C LEU A 76 10.77 0.01 -0.22
N GLU A 77 12.06 -0.05 -0.58
CA GLU A 77 13.07 0.90 -0.11
C GLU A 77 12.80 2.32 -0.63
N GLY A 78 12.46 2.46 -1.90
CA GLY A 78 12.14 3.76 -2.50
C GLY A 78 10.97 4.47 -1.83
N TYR A 79 9.93 3.70 -1.45
CA TYR A 79 8.80 4.25 -0.70
C TYR A 79 9.18 4.63 0.74
N ALA A 80 9.96 3.78 1.42
CA ALA A 80 10.24 3.92 2.84
C ALA A 80 11.22 5.05 3.14
N LEU A 81 12.32 5.12 2.42
CA LEU A 81 13.44 6.01 2.73
C LEU A 81 12.98 7.46 2.88
N MET A 82 12.35 8.02 1.86
CA MET A 82 11.94 9.42 1.88
C MET A 82 10.95 9.72 3.02
N LEU A 83 9.95 8.85 3.20
CA LEU A 83 8.92 9.08 4.19
C LEU A 83 9.44 8.93 5.62
N LEU A 84 10.16 7.87 5.92
CA LEU A 84 10.60 7.58 7.29
C LEU A 84 11.77 8.46 7.71
N THR A 85 12.69 8.78 6.81
CA THR A 85 13.83 9.65 7.15
C THR A 85 13.47 11.13 7.29
N LYS A 86 12.29 11.54 6.78
CA LYS A 86 11.83 12.94 6.90
C LYS A 86 10.65 13.11 7.85
N PHE A 87 9.77 12.12 7.94
CA PHE A 87 8.48 12.20 8.62
C PHE A 87 8.21 11.03 9.56
N GLY A 88 9.23 10.21 9.85
CA GLY A 88 9.13 9.10 10.80
C GLY A 88 8.86 9.57 12.22
N GLU A 89 8.15 8.80 13.00
CA GLU A 89 7.82 9.07 14.41
C GLU A 89 8.50 8.06 15.35
N PRO A 90 8.86 8.47 16.58
CA PRO A 90 8.71 9.79 17.21
C PRO A 90 9.73 10.83 16.70
N GLU A 91 10.74 10.40 15.98
CA GLU A 91 11.76 11.18 15.32
C GLU A 91 12.02 10.63 13.91
N PRO A 92 12.52 11.44 12.96
CA PRO A 92 12.97 10.95 11.67
C PRO A 92 13.98 9.81 11.82
N TRP A 93 13.74 8.72 11.11
CA TRP A 93 14.59 7.54 11.19
C TRP A 93 15.90 7.73 10.45
N SER A 94 16.96 7.09 10.91
CA SER A 94 18.18 6.96 10.13
C SER A 94 17.98 6.00 8.95
N THR A 95 18.84 6.10 7.95
CA THR A 95 18.81 5.17 6.81
C THR A 95 18.99 3.72 7.25
N GLU A 96 19.85 3.49 8.24
CA GLU A 96 20.14 2.17 8.81
C GLU A 96 18.92 1.58 9.52
N GLU A 97 18.18 2.40 10.26
CA GLU A 97 16.92 1.97 10.92
C GLU A 97 15.87 1.58 9.88
N VAL A 98 15.72 2.37 8.81
CA VAL A 98 14.81 2.03 7.71
C VAL A 98 15.22 0.71 7.07
N GLN A 99 16.49 0.52 6.75
CA GLN A 99 16.98 -0.71 6.13
C GLN A 99 16.76 -1.92 7.03
N ALA A 100 17.07 -1.83 8.32
CA ALA A 100 16.84 -2.92 9.28
C ALA A 100 15.34 -3.30 9.37
N PHE A 101 14.46 -2.31 9.39
CA PHE A 101 13.01 -2.54 9.36
C PHE A 101 12.57 -3.24 8.09
N LEU A 102 13.09 -2.81 6.94
CA LEU A 102 12.74 -3.37 5.63
C LEU A 102 13.21 -4.81 5.45
N GLU A 103 14.38 -5.16 5.96
CA GLU A 103 14.85 -6.55 5.91
C GLU A 103 13.90 -7.49 6.66
N LEU A 104 13.49 -7.13 7.87
CA LEU A 104 12.51 -7.91 8.63
C LEU A 104 11.15 -7.99 7.91
N MET A 105 10.72 -6.90 7.28
CA MET A 105 9.49 -6.87 6.50
C MET A 105 9.55 -7.77 5.27
N LYS A 106 10.68 -7.77 4.54
CA LYS A 106 10.92 -8.65 3.38
C LYS A 106 10.89 -10.12 3.78
N GLU A 107 11.53 -10.48 4.89
CA GLU A 107 11.49 -11.84 5.44
C GLU A 107 10.05 -12.29 5.71
N GLU A 108 9.25 -11.43 6.35
CA GLU A 108 7.84 -11.71 6.59
C GLU A 108 7.03 -11.87 5.29
N MET A 109 7.30 -11.05 4.26
CA MET A 109 6.60 -11.13 2.97
C MET A 109 6.96 -12.39 2.19
N MET A 110 8.18 -12.89 2.34
CA MET A 110 8.65 -14.12 1.70
C MET A 110 8.23 -15.40 2.45
N ASP A 111 7.74 -15.29 3.68
CA ASP A 111 7.27 -16.45 4.45
C ASP A 111 6.00 -17.05 3.82
N ARG A 112 6.16 -18.21 3.18
CA ARG A 112 5.08 -18.93 2.49
C ARG A 112 3.95 -19.42 3.40
N LYS A 113 4.14 -19.42 4.71
CA LYS A 113 3.10 -19.76 5.69
C LYS A 113 2.16 -18.59 5.93
N ARG A 114 2.57 -17.38 5.59
CA ARG A 114 1.75 -16.18 5.67
C ARG A 114 0.93 -16.03 4.39
N HIS A 115 -0.37 -16.08 4.51
CA HIS A 115 -1.30 -15.89 3.39
C HIS A 115 -1.80 -14.45 3.37
N THR A 116 -0.88 -13.52 3.18
CA THR A 116 -1.17 -12.09 3.18
C THR A 116 -1.73 -11.61 1.83
N TYR A 117 -2.50 -10.53 1.88
CA TYR A 117 -3.05 -9.88 0.70
C TYR A 117 -3.25 -8.39 0.98
N ILE A 118 -3.37 -7.61 -0.07
CA ILE A 118 -3.78 -6.20 -0.02
C ILE A 118 -5.12 -6.03 -0.71
N TYR A 119 -5.88 -5.03 -0.28
CA TYR A 119 -7.00 -4.53 -1.06
C TYR A 119 -6.55 -3.40 -1.96
N THR A 120 -6.93 -3.46 -3.22
CA THR A 120 -6.73 -2.39 -4.19
C THR A 120 -8.09 -1.91 -4.65
N ARG A 121 -8.35 -0.62 -4.49
CA ARG A 121 -9.58 0.03 -4.95
C ARG A 121 -9.29 0.76 -6.25
N ARG A 122 -10.06 0.47 -7.27
CA ARG A 122 -10.06 1.20 -8.54
C ARG A 122 -11.30 2.06 -8.63
N VAL A 123 -11.12 3.36 -8.84
CA VAL A 123 -12.21 4.29 -9.11
C VAL A 123 -11.93 4.94 -10.46
N PHE A 124 -12.95 4.99 -11.33
CA PHE A 124 -12.87 5.67 -12.62
C PHE A 124 -14.18 6.38 -12.93
N ALA A 125 -14.10 7.43 -13.72
CA ALA A 125 -15.21 8.29 -14.00
C ALA A 125 -15.05 8.99 -15.35
N GLN A 126 -16.12 9.62 -15.82
CA GLN A 126 -16.15 10.41 -17.04
C GLN A 126 -16.11 11.89 -16.71
N LYS A 127 -15.28 12.64 -17.42
CA LYS A 127 -15.35 14.11 -17.42
C LYS A 127 -16.63 14.52 -18.15
N PRO A 128 -17.47 15.42 -17.57
CA PRO A 128 -18.63 15.93 -18.26
C PRO A 128 -18.23 16.60 -19.59
N LEU A 129 -19.04 16.39 -20.60
CA LEU A 129 -18.88 17.15 -21.84
C LEU A 129 -19.16 18.63 -21.53
N LYS A 130 -18.35 19.53 -22.07
CA LYS A 130 -18.66 20.97 -22.05
C LYS A 130 -19.84 21.17 -22.98
N GLU A 131 -20.92 21.75 -22.47
CA GLU A 131 -21.98 22.31 -23.29
C GLU A 131 -21.46 23.48 -24.10
#